data_5526ac1cd2495d7fb6c14d4c9b129dda
#
_entry.id   5526ac1cd2495d7fb6c14d4c9b129dda
#
_cell.length_a   1.000
_cell.length_b   1.000
_cell.length_c   1.000
_cell.angle_alpha   90.00
_cell.angle_beta   90.00
_cell.angle_gamma   90.00
#
_symmetry.space_group_name_H-M   'P 1'
#
loop_
_entity.id
_entity.type
_entity.pdbx_description
1 polymer ?
#
loop_
_entity_poly.entity_id
_entity_poly.type
_entity_poly.pdbx_seq_one_letter_code
_entity_poly.pdbx_strand_id
1 'polypeptide(L)'
;SAIGLSTMVAIGPDNFRAMLAGFHEMDEHFRTAPFAANLPVLMGLLAVWYSNFFGAETIAVLPYDQYLKRFPAYLQQLTMESNGKYITLDGKRVTYQTGPIFWGEPGTNGQHSFYQLIHQGTKLIPVDFIGFNQTLNPIGDHHNQLMANMFAQGEALAFGKTTDAVKAE
;
A
#
# COMPACT_ATOMS: atom_id res chain seq x y z
N SER A 1 10.12 -24.62 5.53
CA SER A 1 9.78 -24.49 6.95
C SER A 1 8.29 -24.71 7.17
N ALA A 2 7.89 -24.99 8.41
CA ALA A 2 6.50 -25.26 8.77
C ALA A 2 5.67 -23.96 9.05
N ILE A 3 6.12 -22.80 8.62
CA ILE A 3 5.53 -21.51 8.95
C ILE A 3 4.08 -21.38 8.50
N GLY A 4 3.70 -21.98 7.37
CA GLY A 4 2.33 -21.93 6.85
C GLY A 4 1.35 -22.94 7.48
N LEU A 5 1.80 -23.84 8.34
CA LEU A 5 0.97 -24.95 8.84
C LEU A 5 -0.25 -24.45 9.64
N SER A 6 -0.05 -23.49 10.54
CA SER A 6 -1.14 -22.92 11.35
C SER A 6 -2.20 -22.25 10.48
N THR A 7 -1.80 -21.52 9.46
CA THR A 7 -2.71 -20.91 8.48
C THR A 7 -3.48 -22.00 7.70
N MET A 8 -2.77 -23.02 7.20
CA MET A 8 -3.40 -24.12 6.47
C MET A 8 -4.43 -24.87 7.33
N VAL A 9 -4.13 -25.10 8.60
CA VAL A 9 -5.10 -25.73 9.55
C VAL A 9 -6.31 -24.81 9.78
N ALA A 10 -6.10 -23.51 9.90
CA ALA A 10 -7.17 -22.55 10.15
C ALA A 10 -8.13 -22.36 8.96
N ILE A 11 -7.62 -22.27 7.74
CA ILE A 11 -8.41 -21.97 6.52
C ILE A 11 -8.70 -23.20 5.65
N GLY A 12 -8.10 -24.33 5.97
CA GLY A 12 -8.20 -25.57 5.20
C GLY A 12 -7.22 -25.63 4.00
N PRO A 13 -6.92 -26.85 3.51
CA PRO A 13 -5.90 -27.04 2.49
C PRO A 13 -6.24 -26.42 1.13
N ASP A 14 -7.52 -26.38 0.76
CA ASP A 14 -7.93 -25.83 -0.54
C ASP A 14 -7.81 -24.32 -0.58
N ASN A 15 -8.26 -23.60 0.46
CA ASN A 15 -8.07 -22.18 0.59
C ASN A 15 -6.58 -21.80 0.71
N PHE A 16 -5.79 -22.63 1.40
CA PHE A 16 -4.35 -22.43 1.48
C PHE A 16 -3.67 -22.56 0.11
N ARG A 17 -4.07 -23.56 -0.70
CA ARG A 17 -3.58 -23.69 -2.08
C ARG A 17 -4.01 -22.51 -2.95
N ALA A 18 -5.25 -22.04 -2.81
CA ALA A 18 -5.73 -20.86 -3.55
C ALA A 18 -4.91 -19.60 -3.20
N MET A 19 -4.58 -19.41 -1.92
CA MET A 19 -3.69 -18.33 -1.49
C MET A 19 -2.30 -18.43 -2.14
N LEU A 20 -1.70 -19.63 -2.15
CA LEU A 20 -0.41 -19.86 -2.80
C LEU A 20 -0.47 -19.67 -4.32
N ALA A 21 -1.61 -19.98 -4.96
CA ALA A 21 -1.81 -19.73 -6.38
C ALA A 21 -1.76 -18.23 -6.70
N GLY A 22 -2.33 -17.37 -5.85
CA GLY A 22 -2.21 -15.92 -6.00
C GLY A 22 -0.76 -15.42 -5.92
N PHE A 23 0.05 -15.96 -5.03
CA PHE A 23 1.50 -15.68 -5.02
C PHE A 23 2.17 -16.10 -6.32
N HIS A 24 1.85 -17.29 -6.81
CA HIS A 24 2.40 -17.80 -8.06
C HIS A 24 2.02 -16.92 -9.27
N GLU A 25 0.78 -16.46 -9.36
CA GLU A 25 0.35 -15.52 -10.41
C GLU A 25 1.17 -14.23 -10.40
N MET A 26 1.44 -13.67 -9.21
CA MET A 26 2.25 -12.46 -9.10
C MET A 26 3.73 -12.73 -9.42
N ASP A 27 4.28 -13.88 -9.03
CA ASP A 27 5.63 -14.28 -9.38
C ASP A 27 5.81 -14.41 -10.90
N GLU A 28 4.82 -15.01 -11.59
CA GLU A 28 4.82 -15.12 -13.04
C GLU A 28 4.67 -13.76 -13.71
N HIS A 29 3.80 -12.90 -13.19
CA HIS A 29 3.67 -11.52 -13.67
C HIS A 29 5.01 -10.75 -13.52
N PHE A 30 5.65 -10.83 -12.35
CA PHE A 30 6.93 -10.18 -12.12
C PHE A 30 8.00 -10.67 -13.08
N ARG A 31 8.06 -11.98 -13.35
CA ARG A 31 9.06 -12.60 -14.20
C ARG A 31 8.85 -12.32 -15.69
N THR A 32 7.62 -12.15 -16.15
CA THR A 32 7.30 -12.15 -17.59
C THR A 32 6.74 -10.84 -18.13
N ALA A 33 6.12 -9.99 -17.30
CA ALA A 33 5.54 -8.74 -17.76
C ALA A 33 6.63 -7.74 -18.20
N PRO A 34 6.40 -6.99 -19.28
CA PRO A 34 7.32 -5.91 -19.69
C PRO A 34 7.38 -4.84 -18.58
N PHE A 35 8.52 -4.18 -18.41
CA PHE A 35 8.75 -3.23 -17.31
C PHE A 35 7.67 -2.16 -17.16
N ALA A 36 7.17 -1.61 -18.26
CA ALA A 36 6.12 -0.60 -18.24
C ALA A 36 4.75 -1.10 -17.76
N ALA A 37 4.55 -2.41 -17.67
CA ALA A 37 3.32 -3.06 -17.18
C ALA A 37 3.57 -3.96 -15.97
N ASN A 38 4.80 -4.02 -15.46
CA ASN A 38 5.20 -4.89 -14.37
C ASN A 38 4.94 -4.19 -13.03
N LEU A 39 3.86 -4.55 -12.35
CA LEU A 39 3.42 -3.88 -11.12
C LEU A 39 4.49 -3.86 -10.02
N PRO A 40 5.13 -4.98 -9.62
CA PRO A 40 6.19 -4.96 -8.62
C PRO A 40 7.38 -4.06 -9.00
N VAL A 41 7.78 -4.07 -10.28
CA VAL A 41 8.87 -3.21 -10.77
C VAL A 41 8.49 -1.74 -10.68
N LEU A 42 7.29 -1.37 -11.13
CA LEU A 42 6.80 0.01 -11.06
C LEU A 42 6.70 0.51 -9.63
N MET A 43 6.13 -0.29 -8.72
CA MET A 43 6.04 0.07 -7.29
C MET A 43 7.43 0.24 -6.66
N GLY A 44 8.37 -0.66 -6.95
CA GLY A 44 9.75 -0.56 -6.47
C GLY A 44 10.47 0.68 -6.99
N LEU A 45 10.33 1.00 -8.27
CA LEU A 45 10.91 2.20 -8.87
C LEU A 45 10.30 3.48 -8.30
N LEU A 46 8.98 3.52 -8.09
CA LEU A 46 8.30 4.65 -7.45
C LEU A 46 8.77 4.85 -6.02
N ALA A 47 8.93 3.77 -5.24
CA ALA A 47 9.44 3.85 -3.87
C ALA A 47 10.86 4.46 -3.83
N VAL A 48 11.75 4.00 -4.71
CA VAL A 48 13.10 4.58 -4.85
C VAL A 48 13.04 6.03 -5.28
N TRP A 49 12.22 6.35 -6.26
CA TRP A 49 12.09 7.71 -6.80
C TRP A 49 11.58 8.70 -5.76
N TYR A 50 10.50 8.38 -5.08
CA TYR A 50 9.95 9.23 -4.03
C TYR A 50 10.93 9.40 -2.85
N SER A 51 11.56 8.33 -2.40
CA SER A 51 12.45 8.39 -1.23
C SER A 51 13.77 9.10 -1.52
N ASN A 52 14.39 8.86 -2.68
CA ASN A 52 15.72 9.37 -2.97
C ASN A 52 15.75 10.67 -3.75
N PHE A 53 14.70 10.99 -4.54
CA PHE A 53 14.68 12.18 -5.38
C PHE A 53 13.72 13.25 -4.90
N PHE A 54 12.64 12.86 -4.22
CA PHE A 54 11.66 13.80 -3.67
C PHE A 54 11.72 13.91 -2.14
N GLY A 55 12.55 13.13 -1.48
CA GLY A 55 12.72 13.20 -0.03
C GLY A 55 11.52 12.71 0.78
N ALA A 56 10.66 11.85 0.18
CA ALA A 56 9.57 11.24 0.90
C ALA A 56 10.13 10.21 1.89
N GLU A 57 9.81 10.37 3.16
CA GLU A 57 10.29 9.52 4.24
C GLU A 57 9.39 8.31 4.48
N THR A 58 8.11 8.42 4.08
CA THR A 58 7.09 7.42 4.38
C THR A 58 6.24 7.10 3.17
N ILE A 59 5.57 5.93 3.21
CA ILE A 59 4.49 5.55 2.29
C ILE A 59 3.29 5.14 3.14
N ALA A 60 2.14 5.77 2.90
CA ALA A 60 0.88 5.40 3.53
C ALA A 60 0.20 4.31 2.71
N VAL A 61 -0.17 3.19 3.35
CA VAL A 61 -0.91 2.09 2.74
C VAL A 61 -2.31 2.04 3.34
N LEU A 62 -3.30 2.33 2.52
CA LEU A 62 -4.68 2.60 2.95
C LEU A 62 -5.64 1.57 2.33
N PRO A 63 -5.79 0.39 2.98
CA PRO A 63 -6.72 -0.62 2.51
C PRO A 63 -8.17 -0.23 2.82
N TYR A 64 -9.02 -0.21 1.79
CA TYR A 64 -10.46 -0.02 1.93
C TYR A 64 -11.16 -1.38 2.07
N ASP A 65 -10.65 -2.15 3.03
CA ASP A 65 -11.19 -3.45 3.43
C ASP A 65 -10.78 -3.77 4.86
N GLN A 66 -11.75 -4.18 5.67
CA GLN A 66 -11.52 -4.49 7.10
C GLN A 66 -10.62 -5.72 7.29
N TYR A 67 -10.66 -6.68 6.39
CA TYR A 67 -9.81 -7.87 6.47
C TYR A 67 -8.33 -7.57 6.25
N LEU A 68 -8.02 -6.46 5.57
CA LEU A 68 -6.65 -5.97 5.39
C LEU A 68 -6.18 -4.99 6.47
N LYS A 69 -6.89 -4.82 7.58
CA LYS A 69 -6.49 -3.86 8.63
C LYS A 69 -5.07 -4.09 9.17
N ARG A 70 -4.56 -5.32 9.11
CA ARG A 70 -3.20 -5.67 9.53
C ARG A 70 -2.17 -5.62 8.42
N PHE A 71 -2.57 -5.33 7.19
CA PHE A 71 -1.66 -5.31 6.04
C PHE A 71 -0.56 -4.24 6.15
N PRO A 72 -0.83 -2.99 6.59
CA PRO A 72 0.25 -2.03 6.83
C PRO A 72 1.28 -2.53 7.87
N ALA A 73 0.83 -3.14 8.95
CA ALA A 73 1.73 -3.72 9.96
C ALA A 73 2.53 -4.93 9.43
N TYR A 74 1.95 -5.73 8.55
CA TYR A 74 2.68 -6.79 7.84
C TYR A 74 3.80 -6.21 6.97
N LEU A 75 3.53 -5.13 6.23
CA LEU A 75 4.54 -4.44 5.41
C LEU A 75 5.65 -3.81 6.26
N GLN A 76 5.37 -3.39 7.49
CA GLN A 76 6.40 -2.92 8.40
C GLN A 76 7.44 -4.00 8.66
N GLN A 77 7.00 -5.21 9.00
CA GLN A 77 7.93 -6.33 9.17
C GLN A 77 8.60 -6.73 7.85
N LEU A 78 7.81 -6.90 6.78
CA LEU A 78 8.32 -7.37 5.49
C LEU A 78 9.39 -6.44 4.90
N THR A 79 9.12 -5.15 4.88
CA THR A 79 9.96 -4.16 4.16
C THR A 79 10.89 -3.41 5.07
N MET A 80 10.44 -2.93 6.24
CA MET A 80 11.29 -2.13 7.12
C MET A 80 12.35 -2.98 7.81
N GLU A 81 12.03 -4.19 8.24
CA GLU A 81 13.02 -5.14 8.77
C GLU A 81 14.03 -5.56 7.69
N SER A 82 13.55 -5.88 6.49
CA SER A 82 14.42 -6.34 5.41
C SER A 82 15.31 -5.24 4.84
N ASN A 83 14.76 -4.06 4.59
CA ASN A 83 15.42 -2.94 3.90
C ASN A 83 15.97 -1.88 4.86
N GLY A 84 15.65 -1.93 6.15
CA GLY A 84 16.09 -0.98 7.16
C GLY A 84 17.59 -1.14 7.54
N LYS A 85 18.46 -1.17 6.54
CA LYS A 85 19.89 -1.41 6.67
C LYS A 85 20.66 -0.28 5.97
N TYR A 86 21.72 0.16 6.62
CA TYR A 86 22.55 1.28 6.12
C TYR A 86 24.00 0.89 5.83
N ILE A 87 24.33 -0.40 5.97
CA ILE A 87 25.67 -0.93 5.67
C ILE A 87 25.57 -1.90 4.49
N THR A 88 26.44 -1.72 3.52
CA THR A 88 26.60 -2.61 2.35
C THR A 88 27.30 -3.92 2.75
N LEU A 89 27.27 -4.93 1.86
CA LEU A 89 27.94 -6.20 2.11
C LEU A 89 29.46 -6.09 2.27
N ASP A 90 30.09 -5.04 1.73
CA ASP A 90 31.52 -4.74 1.89
C ASP A 90 31.80 -3.81 3.08
N GLY A 91 30.82 -3.63 3.98
CA GLY A 91 30.98 -2.92 5.26
C GLY A 91 30.97 -1.39 5.17
N LYS A 92 30.58 -0.81 4.04
CA LYS A 92 30.50 0.64 3.87
C LYS A 92 29.12 1.18 4.21
N ARG A 93 29.06 2.38 4.73
CA ARG A 93 27.81 3.10 4.93
C ARG A 93 27.24 3.56 3.59
N VAL A 94 25.94 3.34 3.36
CA VAL A 94 25.24 3.87 2.19
C VAL A 94 25.05 5.38 2.31
N THR A 95 24.94 6.05 1.15
CA THR A 95 24.73 7.50 1.04
C THR A 95 23.35 7.85 0.47
N TYR A 96 22.47 6.86 0.36
CA TYR A 96 21.13 6.95 -0.17
C TYR A 96 20.11 6.34 0.80
N GLN A 97 18.81 6.59 0.56
CA GLN A 97 17.74 6.00 1.36
C GLN A 97 17.50 4.55 0.94
N THR A 98 17.45 3.63 1.91
CA THR A 98 17.30 2.19 1.64
C THR A 98 15.86 1.70 1.70
N GLY A 99 14.97 2.43 2.31
CA GLY A 99 13.55 2.09 2.35
C GLY A 99 12.73 3.13 3.12
N PRO A 100 11.48 3.37 2.70
CA PRO A 100 10.57 4.27 3.39
C PRO A 100 9.95 3.61 4.63
N ILE A 101 9.37 4.43 5.50
CA ILE A 101 8.54 3.99 6.61
C ILE A 101 7.16 3.63 6.09
N PHE A 102 6.71 2.39 6.25
CA PHE A 102 5.36 1.96 5.90
C PHE A 102 4.41 2.14 7.10
N TRP A 103 3.24 2.71 6.83
CA TRP A 103 2.20 2.90 7.83
C TRP A 103 0.83 3.03 7.17
N GLY A 104 -0.23 2.93 7.93
CA GLY A 104 -1.60 3.10 7.43
C GLY A 104 -2.64 2.42 8.28
N GLU A 105 -3.89 2.67 7.94
CA GLU A 105 -5.09 2.12 8.57
C GLU A 105 -6.16 1.89 7.50
N PRO A 106 -7.21 1.11 7.78
CA PRO A 106 -8.35 0.99 6.87
C PRO A 106 -8.96 2.33 6.49
N GLY A 107 -9.31 2.46 5.22
CA GLY A 107 -9.65 3.71 4.52
C GLY A 107 -10.59 4.65 5.25
N THR A 108 -11.84 4.25 5.56
CA THR A 108 -12.80 5.18 6.19
C THR A 108 -12.39 5.57 7.61
N ASN A 109 -11.80 4.67 8.39
CA ASN A 109 -11.31 5.00 9.73
C ASN A 109 -10.14 5.97 9.67
N GLY A 110 -9.19 5.76 8.74
CA GLY A 110 -8.05 6.64 8.51
C GLY A 110 -8.45 8.07 8.16
N GLN A 111 -9.55 8.26 7.42
CA GLN A 111 -10.08 9.57 7.05
C GLN A 111 -10.36 10.46 8.27
N HIS A 112 -10.81 9.87 9.36
CA HIS A 112 -11.11 10.58 10.62
C HIS A 112 -9.93 10.64 11.59
N SER A 113 -8.77 10.12 11.20
CA SER A 113 -7.58 10.03 12.05
C SER A 113 -6.43 10.90 11.54
N PHE A 114 -5.95 10.69 10.33
CA PHE A 114 -4.71 11.33 9.85
C PHE A 114 -4.76 11.85 8.40
N TYR A 115 -5.86 11.69 7.68
CA TYR A 115 -5.94 12.17 6.28
C TYR A 115 -5.78 13.67 6.17
N GLN A 116 -6.13 14.42 7.22
CA GLN A 116 -5.86 15.86 7.28
C GLN A 116 -4.38 16.18 6.98
N LEU A 117 -3.45 15.43 7.56
CA LEU A 117 -2.02 15.60 7.30
C LEU A 117 -1.64 15.25 5.86
N ILE A 118 -2.25 14.20 5.29
CA ILE A 118 -1.97 13.78 3.91
C ILE A 118 -2.42 14.85 2.92
N HIS A 119 -3.63 15.42 3.12
CA HIS A 119 -4.21 16.42 2.21
C HIS A 119 -3.64 17.82 2.36
N GLN A 120 -3.40 18.28 3.60
CA GLN A 120 -3.08 19.67 3.90
C GLN A 120 -1.80 19.85 4.72
N GLY A 121 -1.08 18.78 4.98
CA GLY A 121 0.19 18.85 5.69
C GLY A 121 1.34 19.36 4.82
N THR A 122 2.51 19.50 5.44
CA THR A 122 3.73 19.99 4.79
C THR A 122 4.66 18.89 4.32
N LYS A 123 4.28 17.63 4.51
CA LYS A 123 5.07 16.46 4.14
C LYS A 123 4.56 15.85 2.83
N LEU A 124 5.49 15.46 1.96
CA LEU A 124 5.15 14.62 0.82
C LEU A 124 4.97 13.17 1.29
N ILE A 125 3.76 12.66 1.18
CA ILE A 125 3.40 11.30 1.59
C ILE A 125 2.81 10.59 0.39
N PRO A 126 3.55 9.75 -0.33
CA PRO A 126 2.99 8.83 -1.31
C PRO A 126 1.96 7.90 -0.66
N VAL A 127 0.88 7.61 -1.36
CA VAL A 127 -0.25 6.85 -0.84
C VAL A 127 -0.60 5.72 -1.78
N ASP A 128 -0.70 4.50 -1.24
CA ASP A 128 -1.23 3.33 -1.92
C ASP A 128 -2.65 3.04 -1.41
N PHE A 129 -3.64 3.30 -2.26
CA PHE A 129 -5.03 2.91 -2.00
C PHE A 129 -5.26 1.47 -2.48
N ILE A 130 -5.83 0.63 -1.61
CA ILE A 130 -6.15 -0.76 -1.95
C ILE A 130 -7.65 -0.98 -1.81
N GLY A 131 -8.30 -1.32 -2.91
CA GLY A 131 -9.71 -1.67 -2.96
C GLY A 131 -9.93 -2.98 -3.73
N PHE A 132 -11.04 -3.65 -3.45
CA PHE A 132 -11.44 -4.87 -4.14
C PHE A 132 -12.62 -4.61 -5.07
N ASN A 133 -12.67 -5.34 -6.18
CA ASN A 133 -13.82 -5.29 -7.08
C ASN A 133 -15.10 -5.84 -6.44
N GLN A 134 -14.96 -6.75 -5.47
CA GLN A 134 -16.08 -7.40 -4.80
C GLN A 134 -15.79 -7.51 -3.30
N THR A 135 -16.84 -7.35 -2.50
CA THR A 135 -16.76 -7.60 -1.05
C THR A 135 -17.10 -9.05 -0.73
N LEU A 136 -16.50 -9.55 0.35
CA LEU A 136 -16.88 -10.85 0.94
C LEU A 136 -18.16 -10.75 1.79
N ASN A 137 -18.64 -9.54 2.10
CA ASN A 137 -19.85 -9.29 2.90
C ASN A 137 -20.78 -8.33 2.15
N PRO A 138 -21.56 -8.81 1.18
CA PRO A 138 -22.47 -7.98 0.41
C PRO A 138 -23.66 -7.53 1.28
N ILE A 139 -23.63 -6.29 1.74
CA ILE A 139 -24.68 -5.67 2.56
C ILE A 139 -25.13 -4.39 1.86
N GLY A 140 -26.31 -4.43 1.25
CA GLY A 140 -26.86 -3.27 0.53
C GLY A 140 -25.83 -2.65 -0.43
N ASP A 141 -25.70 -1.32 -0.38
CA ASP A 141 -24.78 -0.55 -1.23
C ASP A 141 -23.45 -0.18 -0.54
N HIS A 142 -23.16 -0.78 0.60
CA HIS A 142 -22.00 -0.40 1.42
C HIS A 142 -20.67 -0.51 0.67
N HIS A 143 -20.49 -1.55 -0.16
CA HIS A 143 -19.25 -1.72 -0.92
C HIS A 143 -19.05 -0.61 -1.96
N ASN A 144 -20.08 -0.25 -2.71
CA ASN A 144 -20.01 0.84 -3.68
C ASN A 144 -19.70 2.17 -3.00
N GLN A 145 -20.33 2.45 -1.86
CA GLN A 145 -20.05 3.65 -1.06
C GLN A 145 -18.60 3.66 -0.55
N LEU A 146 -18.07 2.52 -0.10
CA LEU A 146 -16.68 2.40 0.33
C LEU A 146 -15.70 2.65 -0.81
N MET A 147 -15.94 2.07 -1.99
CA MET A 147 -15.10 2.29 -3.18
C MET A 147 -15.22 3.73 -3.69
N ALA A 148 -16.41 4.32 -3.68
CA ALA A 148 -16.59 5.73 -4.04
C ALA A 148 -15.78 6.66 -3.12
N ASN A 149 -15.76 6.39 -1.82
CA ASN A 149 -14.91 7.11 -0.86
C ASN A 149 -13.41 6.96 -1.21
N MET A 150 -12.95 5.76 -1.53
CA MET A 150 -11.57 5.53 -1.93
C MET A 150 -11.19 6.35 -3.17
N PHE A 151 -12.01 6.31 -4.21
CA PHE A 151 -11.75 7.04 -5.45
C PHE A 151 -11.79 8.55 -5.22
N ALA A 152 -12.73 9.06 -4.41
CA ALA A 152 -12.81 10.47 -4.06
C ALA A 152 -11.55 10.97 -3.33
N GLN A 153 -10.94 10.16 -2.46
CA GLN A 153 -9.67 10.50 -1.82
C GLN A 153 -8.52 10.58 -2.82
N GLY A 154 -8.44 9.60 -3.73
CA GLY A 154 -7.45 9.61 -4.81
C GLY A 154 -7.60 10.83 -5.73
N GLU A 155 -8.83 11.16 -6.12
CA GLU A 155 -9.15 12.33 -6.94
C GLU A 155 -8.76 13.64 -6.22
N ALA A 156 -9.13 13.77 -4.96
CA ALA A 156 -8.79 14.96 -4.17
C ALA A 156 -7.28 15.17 -4.02
N LEU A 157 -6.51 14.09 -3.85
CA LEU A 157 -5.05 14.17 -3.78
C LEU A 157 -4.41 14.51 -5.14
N ALA A 158 -4.95 13.98 -6.23
CA ALA A 158 -4.39 14.18 -7.56
C ALA A 158 -4.67 15.57 -8.14
N PHE A 159 -5.86 16.10 -7.91
CA PHE A 159 -6.32 17.34 -8.55
C PHE A 159 -6.48 18.52 -7.58
N GLY A 160 -6.83 18.25 -6.31
CA GLY A 160 -7.10 19.28 -5.31
C GLY A 160 -8.26 20.21 -5.72
N LYS A 161 -8.27 21.41 -5.12
CA LYS A 161 -9.15 22.52 -5.50
C LYS A 161 -8.35 23.80 -5.72
N THR A 162 -8.70 24.56 -6.73
CA THR A 162 -8.11 25.89 -6.94
C THR A 162 -8.58 26.87 -5.86
N THR A 163 -7.81 27.91 -5.62
CA THR A 163 -8.20 28.98 -4.67
C THR A 163 -9.54 29.60 -5.04
N ASP A 164 -9.82 29.76 -6.34
CA ASP A 164 -11.07 30.35 -6.79
C ASP A 164 -12.27 29.41 -6.58
N ALA A 165 -12.08 28.11 -6.76
CA ALA A 165 -13.11 27.12 -6.45
C ALA A 165 -13.44 27.11 -4.94
N VAL A 166 -12.42 27.19 -4.07
CA VAL A 166 -12.61 27.24 -2.60
C VAL A 166 -13.33 28.52 -2.17
N LYS A 167 -13.07 29.67 -2.83
CA LYS A 167 -13.75 30.95 -2.51
C LYS A 167 -15.19 31.00 -2.99
N ALA A 168 -15.57 30.15 -3.95
CA ALA A 168 -16.91 30.10 -4.51
C ALA A 168 -17.87 29.18 -3.72
N GLU A 169 -17.36 28.37 -2.81
CA GLU A 169 -18.10 27.52 -1.86
C GLU A 169 -18.41 28.25 -0.56
#